data_163a2f9a95eeb5fe184ed51185c8e98e
#
_entry.id   163a2f9a95eeb5fe184ed51185c8e98e
#
_cell.length_a   1.000
_cell.length_b   1.000
_cell.length_c   1.000
_cell.angle_alpha   90.00
_cell.angle_beta   90.00
_cell.angle_gamma   90.00
#
_symmetry.space_group_name_H-M   'P 1'
#
loop_
_entity.id
_entity.type
_entity.pdbx_description
1 polymer ?
#
loop_
_entity_poly.entity_id
_entity_poly.type
_entity_poly.pdbx_seq_one_letter_code
_entity_poly.pdbx_strand_id
1 'polypeptide(L)'
;MLAELQLLAKGNILPSRFVSLHSTDESSAVQSGDNAEIIGVAQPGTNKPAISGWVDPTYAAESGQSVLVAGIGSVVLVEAGANVTPGKFLKSDSQGRAVPVATTGTTIQNYGAVALQGGAAGDKIRVQVVLGKVRPALS
;
A
#
# COMPACT_ATOMS: atom_id res chain seq x y z
N MET A 1 11.08 -12.53 9.27
CA MET A 1 11.49 -11.17 9.69
C MET A 1 10.67 -10.15 8.95
N LEU A 2 10.09 -9.20 9.66
CA LEU A 2 9.35 -8.12 9.05
C LEU A 2 10.31 -7.04 8.59
N ALA A 3 10.15 -6.58 7.35
CA ALA A 3 10.92 -5.45 6.84
C ALA A 3 10.07 -4.18 7.03
N GLU A 4 10.42 -3.41 8.03
CA GLU A 4 9.74 -2.15 8.31
C GLU A 4 10.63 -0.99 7.91
N LEU A 5 10.04 0.00 7.25
CA LEU A 5 10.71 1.22 6.85
C LEU A 5 10.03 2.40 7.52
N GLN A 6 10.85 3.32 8.03
CA GLN A 6 10.34 4.56 8.57
C GLN A 6 10.71 5.68 7.61
N LEU A 7 9.71 6.33 7.05
CA LEU A 7 9.89 7.33 6.01
C LEU A 7 9.14 8.60 6.39
N LEU A 8 9.51 9.71 5.78
CA LEU A 8 8.83 10.98 5.96
C LEU A 8 7.67 11.06 4.96
N ALA A 9 6.48 11.37 5.45
CA ALA A 9 5.31 11.48 4.56
C ALA A 9 5.36 12.81 3.80
N LYS A 10 5.25 12.72 2.49
CA LYS A 10 5.06 13.86 1.59
C LYS A 10 3.62 13.87 1.15
N GLY A 11 2.78 14.57 1.87
CA GLY A 11 1.35 14.50 1.72
C GLY A 11 0.74 13.55 2.74
N ASN A 12 -0.57 13.60 2.88
CA ASN A 12 -1.27 12.76 3.83
C ASN A 12 -1.34 11.33 3.31
N ILE A 13 -1.11 10.37 4.20
CA ILE A 13 -1.15 8.94 3.87
C ILE A 13 -2.18 8.28 4.75
N LEU A 14 -3.15 7.60 4.14
CA LEU A 14 -4.15 6.84 4.86
C LEU A 14 -3.57 5.49 5.31
N PRO A 15 -4.06 4.93 6.43
CA PRO A 15 -3.59 3.63 6.89
C PRO A 15 -4.08 2.52 5.95
N SER A 16 -3.32 1.44 5.89
CA SER A 16 -3.64 0.26 5.06
C SER A 16 -3.75 0.61 3.58
N ARG A 17 -2.88 1.50 3.14
CA ARG A 17 -2.77 1.86 1.71
C ARG A 17 -1.37 1.60 1.21
N PHE A 18 -1.25 1.29 -0.07
CA PHE A 18 0.06 1.18 -0.71
C PHE A 18 0.77 2.53 -0.71
N VAL A 19 2.07 2.50 -0.52
CA VAL A 19 2.90 3.70 -0.58
C VAL A 19 4.05 3.50 -1.56
N SER A 20 4.48 4.62 -2.13
CA SER A 20 5.58 4.69 -3.08
C SER A 20 6.62 5.67 -2.57
N LEU A 21 7.86 5.57 -3.07
CA LEU A 21 8.88 6.57 -2.75
C LEU A 21 8.56 7.87 -3.50
N HIS A 22 8.84 8.99 -2.84
CA HIS A 22 8.75 10.29 -3.50
C HIS A 22 9.82 10.37 -4.60
N SER A 23 9.48 10.99 -5.73
CA SER A 23 10.35 10.94 -6.92
C SER A 23 11.65 11.73 -6.77
N THR A 24 11.68 12.72 -5.91
CA THR A 24 12.85 13.60 -5.76
C THR A 24 13.37 13.70 -4.34
N ASP A 25 12.52 13.59 -3.32
CA ASP A 25 12.93 13.71 -1.93
C ASP A 25 13.33 12.37 -1.37
N GLU A 26 14.55 12.25 -0.91
CA GLU A 26 15.08 11.01 -0.35
C GLU A 26 14.38 10.67 0.96
N SER A 27 14.22 9.37 1.23
CA SER A 27 13.62 8.86 2.46
C SER A 27 12.21 9.38 2.71
N SER A 28 11.50 9.74 1.64
CA SER A 28 10.14 10.26 1.71
C SER A 28 9.19 9.35 0.94
N ALA A 29 7.96 9.27 1.42
CA ALA A 29 6.93 8.40 0.87
C ALA A 29 5.68 9.19 0.54
N VAL A 30 4.95 8.72 -0.48
CA VAL A 30 3.65 9.23 -0.86
C VAL A 30 2.66 8.07 -0.94
N GLN A 31 1.38 8.34 -0.74
CA GLN A 31 0.35 7.35 -0.99
C GLN A 31 0.37 7.01 -2.49
N SER A 32 0.36 5.71 -2.81
CA SER A 32 0.50 5.27 -4.20
C SER A 32 -0.67 5.72 -5.07
N GLY A 33 -0.35 6.11 -6.30
CA GLY A 33 -1.35 6.35 -7.33
C GLY A 33 -1.59 5.12 -8.19
N ASP A 34 -2.38 5.28 -9.24
CA ASP A 34 -2.75 4.18 -10.13
C ASP A 34 -1.52 3.56 -10.77
N ASN A 35 -1.37 2.25 -10.62
CA ASN A 35 -0.27 1.46 -11.17
C ASN A 35 1.12 1.99 -10.78
N ALA A 36 1.23 2.69 -9.66
CA ALA A 36 2.51 3.21 -9.19
C ALA A 36 3.42 2.09 -8.71
N GLU A 37 4.72 2.35 -8.70
CA GLU A 37 5.68 1.43 -8.08
C GLU A 37 5.53 1.50 -6.57
N ILE A 38 5.31 0.36 -5.95
CA ILE A 38 4.98 0.25 -4.53
C ILE A 38 6.21 -0.19 -3.77
N ILE A 39 6.41 0.36 -2.57
CA ILE A 39 7.47 -0.11 -1.67
C ILE A 39 6.90 -0.86 -0.46
N GLY A 40 5.62 -0.71 -0.18
CA GLY A 40 5.00 -1.39 0.94
C GLY A 40 3.64 -0.81 1.27
N VAL A 41 3.17 -1.10 2.48
CA VAL A 41 1.85 -0.71 2.96
C VAL A 41 2.02 0.14 4.22
N ALA A 42 1.36 1.30 4.27
CA ALA A 42 1.39 2.17 5.43
C ALA A 42 0.69 1.50 6.61
N GLN A 43 1.35 1.50 7.75
CA GLN A 43 0.78 0.95 8.97
C GLN A 43 -0.15 1.95 9.64
N PRO A 44 -1.19 1.48 10.34
CA PRO A 44 -2.10 2.39 11.06
C PRO A 44 -1.36 3.25 12.08
N GLY A 45 -1.88 4.43 12.25
CA GLY A 45 -1.37 5.57 12.95
C GLY A 45 -0.62 5.38 14.25
N THR A 46 0.70 5.40 14.14
CA THR A 46 1.57 5.57 15.29
C THR A 46 2.34 6.89 15.20
N ASN A 47 1.92 7.73 14.27
CA ASN A 47 2.64 8.96 13.94
C ASN A 47 2.44 10.07 14.97
N LYS A 48 1.44 9.94 15.84
CA LYS A 48 1.17 10.90 16.91
C LYS A 48 1.24 10.20 18.25
N PRO A 49 1.92 10.79 19.23
CA PRO A 49 1.91 10.21 20.57
C PRO A 49 0.49 10.29 21.14
N ALA A 50 0.14 9.31 21.96
CA ALA A 50 -1.17 9.25 22.61
C ALA A 50 -1.22 10.19 23.82
N ILE A 51 -0.88 11.45 23.62
CA ILE A 51 -0.93 12.47 24.66
C ILE A 51 -2.39 12.70 25.02
N SER A 52 -2.70 12.66 26.29
CA SER A 52 -4.08 12.81 26.79
C SER A 52 -5.02 11.72 26.29
N GLY A 53 -4.49 10.59 25.84
CA GLY A 53 -5.29 9.46 25.37
C GLY A 53 -5.93 9.66 24.03
N TRP A 54 -5.63 10.73 23.32
CA TRP A 54 -6.20 10.99 22.01
C TRP A 54 -5.27 10.52 20.90
N VAL A 55 -5.80 9.77 19.95
CA VAL A 55 -5.08 9.31 18.76
C VAL A 55 -5.95 9.63 17.56
N ASP A 56 -5.33 10.19 16.51
CA ASP A 56 -6.04 10.45 15.27
C ASP A 56 -6.02 9.19 14.40
N PRO A 57 -7.16 8.49 14.23
CA PRO A 57 -7.19 7.28 13.42
C PRO A 57 -7.32 7.53 11.92
N THR A 58 -7.45 8.79 11.50
CA THR A 58 -7.76 9.12 10.10
C THR A 58 -6.57 8.83 9.17
N TYR A 59 -5.36 9.19 9.61
CA TYR A 59 -4.17 9.05 8.77
C TYR A 59 -3.14 8.17 9.42
N ALA A 60 -2.40 7.42 8.59
CA ALA A 60 -1.16 6.78 9.05
C ALA A 60 -0.11 7.84 9.32
N ALA A 61 -0.06 8.88 8.50
CA ALA A 61 0.78 10.05 8.70
C ALA A 61 0.21 11.23 7.94
N GLU A 62 0.29 12.41 8.54
CA GLU A 62 0.04 13.65 7.85
C GLU A 62 1.33 14.14 7.21
N SER A 63 1.23 15.04 6.23
CA SER A 63 2.39 15.59 5.55
C SER A 63 3.42 16.10 6.57
N GLY A 64 4.67 15.69 6.41
CA GLY A 64 5.76 16.07 7.30
C GLY A 64 5.97 15.15 8.50
N GLN A 65 5.09 14.20 8.73
CA GLN A 65 5.21 13.25 9.83
C GLN A 65 5.87 11.95 9.35
N SER A 66 6.42 11.18 10.29
CA SER A 66 6.95 9.86 9.99
C SER A 66 5.82 8.88 9.72
N VAL A 67 6.01 8.02 8.72
CA VAL A 67 5.11 6.92 8.44
C VAL A 67 5.88 5.62 8.54
N LEU A 68 5.28 4.62 9.17
CA LEU A 68 5.84 3.28 9.25
C LEU A 68 5.27 2.46 8.10
N VAL A 69 6.16 1.90 7.28
CA VAL A 69 5.79 1.16 6.07
C VAL A 69 6.23 -0.28 6.22
N ALA A 70 5.29 -1.20 6.06
CA ALA A 70 5.61 -2.64 6.03
C ALA A 70 6.14 -2.96 4.63
N GLY A 71 7.38 -3.42 4.56
CA GLY A 71 8.06 -3.74 3.31
C GLY A 71 7.93 -5.20 2.92
N ILE A 72 8.79 -5.63 1.98
CA ILE A 72 8.75 -6.97 1.38
C ILE A 72 8.77 -8.05 2.46
N GLY A 73 7.90 -9.04 2.31
CA GLY A 73 7.79 -10.18 3.19
C GLY A 73 6.80 -10.00 4.34
N SER A 74 6.36 -8.78 4.60
CA SER A 74 5.41 -8.52 5.69
C SER A 74 4.02 -9.03 5.33
N VAL A 75 3.29 -9.52 6.34
CA VAL A 75 1.88 -9.89 6.21
C VAL A 75 1.08 -8.82 6.93
N VAL A 76 0.28 -8.08 6.17
CA VAL A 76 -0.43 -6.89 6.68
C VAL A 76 -1.81 -6.80 6.06
N LEU A 77 -2.62 -5.87 6.57
CA LEU A 77 -3.93 -5.56 5.99
C LEU A 77 -3.78 -4.39 5.02
N VAL A 78 -4.47 -4.49 3.88
CA VAL A 78 -4.59 -3.40 2.92
C VAL A 78 -6.06 -3.25 2.53
N GLU A 79 -6.49 -2.02 2.29
CA GLU A 79 -7.86 -1.80 1.86
C GLU A 79 -8.03 -2.19 0.40
N ALA A 80 -9.02 -3.02 0.10
CA ALA A 80 -9.34 -3.42 -1.26
C ALA A 80 -10.10 -2.31 -1.98
N GLY A 81 -9.72 -2.06 -3.24
CA GLY A 81 -10.43 -1.09 -4.10
C GLY A 81 -11.39 -1.73 -5.09
N ALA A 82 -11.42 -3.07 -5.12
CA ALA A 82 -12.30 -3.86 -5.98
C ALA A 82 -12.44 -5.24 -5.36
N ASN A 83 -13.20 -6.11 -6.00
CA ASN A 83 -13.31 -7.51 -5.55
C ASN A 83 -11.97 -8.21 -5.73
N VAL A 84 -11.53 -8.91 -4.69
CA VAL A 84 -10.25 -9.62 -4.67
C VAL A 84 -10.49 -11.05 -4.25
N THR A 85 -9.83 -11.99 -4.92
CA THR A 85 -9.82 -13.39 -4.52
C THR A 85 -8.42 -13.79 -4.03
N PRO A 86 -8.30 -14.79 -3.14
CA PRO A 86 -6.98 -15.21 -2.66
C PRO A 86 -6.07 -15.64 -3.79
N GLY A 87 -4.78 -15.36 -3.65
CA GLY A 87 -3.76 -15.75 -4.61
C GLY A 87 -3.52 -14.75 -5.73
N LYS A 88 -4.30 -13.68 -5.81
CA LYS A 88 -4.13 -12.68 -6.87
C LYS A 88 -3.02 -11.70 -6.49
N PHE A 89 -2.23 -11.31 -7.49
CA PHE A 89 -1.31 -10.19 -7.34
C PHE A 89 -2.11 -8.90 -7.38
N LEU A 90 -1.70 -7.94 -6.55
CA LEU A 90 -2.45 -6.72 -6.33
C LEU A 90 -1.59 -5.51 -6.67
N LYS A 91 -2.18 -4.55 -7.36
CA LYS A 91 -1.56 -3.26 -7.65
C LYS A 91 -2.33 -2.15 -6.95
N SER A 92 -1.80 -0.93 -7.02
CA SER A 92 -2.46 0.24 -6.44
C SER A 92 -3.44 0.83 -7.43
N ASP A 93 -4.62 1.25 -6.94
CA ASP A 93 -5.51 2.14 -7.68
C ASP A 93 -5.10 3.61 -7.44
N SER A 94 -5.91 4.54 -7.90
CA SER A 94 -5.60 5.97 -7.77
C SER A 94 -5.55 6.46 -6.32
N GLN A 95 -6.05 5.67 -5.38
CA GLN A 95 -6.11 6.03 -3.96
C GLN A 95 -5.25 5.12 -3.08
N GLY A 96 -4.36 4.34 -3.68
CA GLY A 96 -3.49 3.45 -2.92
C GLY A 96 -4.15 2.17 -2.44
N ARG A 97 -5.38 1.89 -2.85
CA ARG A 97 -6.09 0.66 -2.48
C ARG A 97 -5.66 -0.49 -3.40
N ALA A 98 -5.80 -1.71 -2.88
CA ALA A 98 -5.39 -2.90 -3.62
C ALA A 98 -6.46 -3.34 -4.61
N VAL A 99 -6.07 -3.49 -5.86
CA VAL A 99 -6.93 -4.05 -6.90
C VAL A 99 -6.15 -5.13 -7.64
N PRO A 100 -6.83 -6.15 -8.20
CA PRO A 100 -6.11 -7.20 -8.95
C PRO A 100 -5.40 -6.60 -10.17
N VAL A 101 -4.23 -7.14 -10.49
CA VAL A 101 -3.53 -6.73 -11.71
C VAL A 101 -4.35 -7.13 -12.93
N ALA A 102 -4.24 -6.34 -14.00
CA ALA A 102 -4.93 -6.64 -15.24
C ALA A 102 -4.38 -7.93 -15.84
N THR A 103 -5.27 -8.76 -16.41
CA THR A 103 -4.89 -10.03 -17.03
C THR A 103 -4.72 -9.92 -18.54
N THR A 104 -5.14 -8.81 -19.13
CA THR A 104 -5.04 -8.56 -20.58
C THR A 104 -4.51 -7.16 -20.83
N GLY A 105 -3.99 -6.92 -22.03
CA GLY A 105 -3.50 -5.63 -22.44
C GLY A 105 -1.98 -5.62 -22.62
N THR A 106 -1.43 -4.42 -22.80
CA THR A 106 0.00 -4.25 -23.08
C THR A 106 0.73 -3.46 -21.99
N THR A 107 0.01 -2.89 -21.04
CA THR A 107 0.60 -2.07 -19.98
C THR A 107 1.22 -2.96 -18.92
N ILE A 108 2.47 -2.68 -18.55
CA ILE A 108 3.13 -3.37 -17.44
C ILE A 108 2.43 -2.96 -16.16
N GLN A 109 2.11 -3.95 -15.32
CA GLN A 109 1.47 -3.75 -14.03
C GLN A 109 2.48 -3.87 -12.92
N ASN A 110 2.54 -2.87 -12.04
CA ASN A 110 3.42 -2.90 -10.87
C ASN A 110 2.62 -3.44 -9.69
N TYR A 111 2.90 -4.67 -9.26
CA TYR A 111 2.20 -5.23 -8.11
C TYR A 111 3.01 -5.03 -6.83
N GLY A 112 2.31 -4.92 -5.71
CA GLY A 112 2.92 -4.70 -4.41
C GLY A 112 2.57 -5.74 -3.37
N ALA A 113 1.68 -6.68 -3.69
CA ALA A 113 1.26 -7.69 -2.74
C ALA A 113 0.59 -8.86 -3.43
N VAL A 114 0.50 -9.96 -2.69
CA VAL A 114 -0.34 -11.10 -3.09
C VAL A 114 -1.43 -11.27 -2.04
N ALA A 115 -2.67 -11.48 -2.49
CA ALA A 115 -3.80 -11.62 -1.59
C ALA A 115 -3.75 -12.97 -0.88
N LEU A 116 -3.80 -12.95 0.44
CA LEU A 116 -3.95 -14.14 1.26
C LEU A 116 -5.40 -14.37 1.66
N GLN A 117 -6.25 -13.36 1.46
CA GLN A 117 -7.64 -13.35 1.85
C GLN A 117 -8.43 -12.61 0.77
N GLY A 118 -9.66 -13.01 0.53
CA GLY A 118 -10.54 -12.31 -0.39
C GLY A 118 -11.36 -11.24 0.30
N GLY A 119 -11.94 -10.35 -0.50
CA GLY A 119 -12.82 -9.31 -0.01
C GLY A 119 -13.39 -8.47 -1.14
N ALA A 120 -14.32 -7.59 -0.78
CA ALA A 120 -14.93 -6.64 -1.69
C ALA A 120 -14.31 -5.26 -1.50
N ALA A 121 -14.62 -4.34 -2.41
CA ALA A 121 -14.15 -2.95 -2.30
C ALA A 121 -14.52 -2.37 -0.93
N GLY A 122 -13.55 -1.75 -0.28
CA GLY A 122 -13.70 -1.18 1.06
C GLY A 122 -13.30 -2.11 2.20
N ASP A 123 -13.19 -3.42 1.95
CA ASP A 123 -12.74 -4.36 2.96
C ASP A 123 -11.24 -4.26 3.16
N LYS A 124 -10.78 -4.51 4.39
CA LYS A 124 -9.36 -4.68 4.66
C LYS A 124 -9.04 -6.16 4.59
N ILE A 125 -8.14 -6.51 3.70
CA ILE A 125 -7.78 -7.91 3.42
C ILE A 125 -6.32 -8.16 3.80
N ARG A 126 -6.05 -9.39 4.22
CA ARG A 126 -4.69 -9.80 4.56
C ARG A 126 -3.91 -10.10 3.28
N VAL A 127 -2.74 -9.50 3.18
CA VAL A 127 -1.85 -9.67 2.03
C VAL A 127 -0.42 -9.87 2.51
N GLN A 128 0.39 -10.49 1.65
CA GLN A 128 1.83 -10.51 1.85
C GLN A 128 2.48 -9.54 0.88
N VAL A 129 3.35 -8.67 1.37
CA VAL A 129 4.01 -7.67 0.53
C VAL A 129 5.07 -8.36 -0.31
N VAL A 130 4.88 -8.34 -1.63
CA VAL A 130 5.84 -8.80 -2.63
C VAL A 130 5.82 -7.79 -3.76
N LEU A 131 6.99 -7.39 -4.23
CA LEU A 131 7.10 -6.32 -5.21
C LEU A 131 7.56 -6.88 -6.54
N GLY A 132 6.99 -6.38 -7.62
CA GLY A 132 7.41 -6.80 -8.94
C GLY A 132 6.58 -6.17 -10.04
N LYS A 133 6.82 -6.62 -11.24
CA LYS A 133 6.13 -6.16 -12.42
C LYS A 133 5.63 -7.37 -13.20
N VAL A 134 4.44 -7.24 -13.76
CA VAL A 134 3.89 -8.29 -14.60
C VAL A 134 3.34 -7.64 -15.88
N ARG A 135 3.56 -8.32 -16.98
CA ARG A 135 2.99 -7.92 -18.27
C ARG A 135 1.81 -8.86 -18.54
N PRO A 136 0.60 -8.30 -18.72
CA PRO A 136 -0.54 -9.15 -19.03
C PRO A 136 -0.32 -9.91 -20.33
N ALA A 137 -0.91 -11.11 -20.40
CA ALA A 137 -0.86 -11.88 -21.63
C ALA A 137 -1.65 -11.15 -22.72
N LEU A 138 -1.07 -11.09 -23.89
CA LEU A 138 -1.77 -10.58 -25.07
C LEU A 138 -2.83 -11.60 -25.48
N SER A 139 -4.03 -11.15 -25.72
CA SER A 139 -5.11 -12.03 -26.13
C SER A 139 -5.66 -11.64 -27.47
#